data_657474389991970a38d98f9f147ab831
#
_entry.id   657474389991970a38d98f9f147ab831
#
_cell.length_a   1.000
_cell.length_b   1.000
_cell.length_c   1.000
_cell.angle_alpha   90.00
_cell.angle_beta   90.00
_cell.angle_gamma   90.00
#
_symmetry.space_group_name_H-M   'P 1'
#
loop_
_entity.id
_entity.type
_entity.pdbx_description
1 polymer ?
#
loop_
_entity_poly.entity_id
_entity_poly.type
_entity_poly.pdbx_seq_one_letter_code
_entity_poly.pdbx_strand_id
1 'polypeptide(L)'
;MRNNHVFMFLAAMMQVMMSCAPSAEKRTDQAIQQVMNDYQAVGVAAVIVQDGQIVYEKAFGYANIDSQTPLTTNHFMRIASISKSFTATSLMQLVAKGVISLDDDVSNLIGFQVRNPHHLEVPITLRMVLSHTASFRDPENYSTLDHINPAVNGDCSATYYDYAPGTGYNYSNLGLNFAGAILEKVSGVRFDRYVKDSVITPLGLHAGHNVDELDMSKCASIYRYRDGQYVESDAYGSVAHRLDDYIMGYSAPIFSPTGGVKISAHDLATYMMMHMNYGQLNGVRIISEESSKTMQTPVWIKLTDDYYEDQYGLCLMEFVDFLDDPHYNTPGNYPVGHTGDAYGLRSIMMWSPADGWGIVAITNGYVFNPEQDVIEALANAIYKAYFGISQSCDKTAQLTYEPFTGELRHAFGISTNTRTTTPIVLTRITLGDQMGYGEAALPPYLKETQESVCAFLKLAQPVINSCQRG
;
A
#
# COMPACT_ATOMS: atom_id res chain seq x y z
N MET A 1 -18.75 58.63 -5.19
CA MET A 1 -17.91 58.31 -4.03
C MET A 1 -18.58 57.38 -2.99
N ARG A 2 -19.85 57.00 -3.15
CA ARG A 2 -20.56 56.18 -2.13
C ARG A 2 -20.45 54.64 -2.35
N ASN A 3 -20.07 54.21 -3.54
CA ASN A 3 -20.02 52.78 -3.87
C ASN A 3 -18.67 52.06 -3.54
N ASN A 4 -17.60 52.84 -3.38
CA ASN A 4 -16.26 52.22 -3.08
C ASN A 4 -16.12 51.73 -1.62
N HIS A 5 -16.87 52.31 -0.69
CA HIS A 5 -16.81 51.88 0.71
C HIS A 5 -17.60 50.61 0.96
N VAL A 6 -18.65 50.31 0.18
CA VAL A 6 -19.41 49.05 0.28
C VAL A 6 -18.61 47.88 -0.29
N PHE A 7 -17.84 48.08 -1.36
CA PHE A 7 -16.95 47.06 -1.92
C PHE A 7 -15.77 46.74 -0.99
N MET A 8 -15.18 47.74 -0.36
CA MET A 8 -14.13 47.52 0.62
C MET A 8 -14.63 46.79 1.90
N PHE A 9 -15.85 47.08 2.35
CA PHE A 9 -16.45 46.40 3.50
C PHE A 9 -16.83 44.95 3.18
N LEU A 10 -17.35 44.67 1.98
CA LEU A 10 -17.63 43.32 1.52
C LEU A 10 -16.35 42.49 1.30
N ALA A 11 -15.28 43.07 0.77
CA ALA A 11 -13.98 42.42 0.62
C ALA A 11 -13.32 42.15 1.98
N ALA A 12 -13.40 43.08 2.94
CA ALA A 12 -12.92 42.88 4.28
C ALA A 12 -13.74 41.86 5.08
N MET A 13 -15.08 41.81 4.90
CA MET A 13 -15.91 40.74 5.48
C MET A 13 -15.65 39.37 4.84
N MET A 14 -15.38 39.28 3.54
CA MET A 14 -14.95 38.03 2.89
C MET A 14 -13.59 37.56 3.40
N GLN A 15 -12.63 38.46 3.59
CA GLN A 15 -11.33 38.10 4.18
C GLN A 15 -11.44 37.65 5.65
N VAL A 16 -12.34 38.26 6.43
CA VAL A 16 -12.59 37.86 7.83
C VAL A 16 -13.35 36.53 7.89
N MET A 17 -14.23 36.21 6.94
CA MET A 17 -14.89 34.90 6.88
C MET A 17 -13.96 33.78 6.37
N MET A 18 -12.99 34.08 5.52
CA MET A 18 -11.94 33.12 5.14
C MET A 18 -10.96 32.79 6.28
N SER A 19 -10.85 33.64 7.32
CA SER A 19 -9.98 33.43 8.48
C SER A 19 -10.59 32.54 9.58
N CYS A 20 -11.83 32.08 9.44
CA CYS A 20 -12.53 31.27 10.46
C CYS A 20 -12.59 29.76 10.18
N ALA A 21 -12.17 29.30 9.02
CA ALA A 21 -12.08 27.85 8.78
C ALA A 21 -10.87 27.27 9.53
N PRO A 22 -11.04 26.16 10.28
CA PRO A 22 -9.91 25.53 10.97
C PRO A 22 -8.87 25.08 9.95
N SER A 23 -7.58 25.17 10.31
CA SER A 23 -6.48 24.65 9.46
C SER A 23 -6.66 23.17 9.18
N ALA A 24 -6.04 22.67 8.10
CA ALA A 24 -6.03 21.24 7.77
C ALA A 24 -5.58 20.40 8.97
N GLU A 25 -4.51 20.85 9.63
CA GLU A 25 -4.00 20.21 10.84
C GLU A 25 -5.07 20.10 11.95
N LYS A 26 -5.76 21.22 12.26
CA LYS A 26 -6.80 21.22 13.30
C LYS A 26 -8.01 20.38 12.95
N ARG A 27 -8.39 20.34 11.66
CA ARG A 27 -9.47 19.45 11.19
C ARG A 27 -9.08 17.99 11.37
N THR A 28 -7.82 17.65 11.02
CA THR A 28 -7.27 16.30 11.17
C THR A 28 -7.21 15.87 12.63
N ASP A 29 -6.77 16.78 13.55
CA ASP A 29 -6.82 16.52 14.99
C ASP A 29 -8.23 16.14 15.45
N GLN A 30 -9.23 16.93 15.04
CA GLN A 30 -10.63 16.71 15.42
C GLN A 30 -11.19 15.40 14.82
N ALA A 31 -10.84 15.09 13.58
CA ALA A 31 -11.27 13.88 12.91
C ALA A 31 -10.69 12.61 13.57
N ILE A 32 -9.40 12.63 13.89
CA ILE A 32 -8.76 11.50 14.61
C ILE A 32 -9.39 11.33 15.99
N GLN A 33 -9.60 12.41 16.74
CA GLN A 33 -10.24 12.35 18.06
C GLN A 33 -11.68 11.83 18.00
N GLN A 34 -12.43 12.17 16.93
CA GLN A 34 -13.77 11.64 16.73
C GLN A 34 -13.74 10.12 16.56
N VAL A 35 -12.87 9.61 15.66
CA VAL A 35 -12.71 8.16 15.48
C VAL A 35 -12.25 7.49 16.78
N MET A 36 -11.31 8.11 17.52
CA MET A 36 -10.89 7.59 18.81
C MET A 36 -12.05 7.47 19.81
N ASN A 37 -12.96 8.44 19.83
CA ASN A 37 -14.15 8.38 20.70
C ASN A 37 -15.13 7.29 20.26
N ASP A 38 -15.38 7.18 18.94
CA ASP A 38 -16.33 6.21 18.38
C ASP A 38 -15.88 4.76 18.60
N TYR A 39 -14.57 4.52 18.51
CA TYR A 39 -13.97 3.21 18.74
C TYR A 39 -13.33 3.04 20.12
N GLN A 40 -13.48 4.02 21.00
CA GLN A 40 -12.85 4.05 22.33
C GLN A 40 -11.33 3.74 22.24
N ALA A 41 -10.65 4.22 21.21
CA ALA A 41 -9.25 3.87 20.96
C ALA A 41 -8.33 4.36 22.09
N VAL A 42 -7.40 3.50 22.52
CA VAL A 42 -6.45 3.80 23.62
C VAL A 42 -5.47 4.89 23.21
N GLY A 43 -4.91 4.76 22.05
CA GLY A 43 -4.00 5.74 21.45
C GLY A 43 -3.93 5.58 19.95
N VAL A 44 -3.69 6.69 19.25
CA VAL A 44 -3.48 6.75 17.80
C VAL A 44 -2.26 7.62 17.53
N ALA A 45 -1.31 7.09 16.75
CA ALA A 45 -0.22 7.85 16.15
C ALA A 45 -0.45 7.95 14.64
N ALA A 46 -0.42 9.16 14.09
CA ALA A 46 -0.70 9.42 12.68
C ALA A 46 0.36 10.34 12.06
N VAL A 47 0.76 10.02 10.84
CA VAL A 47 1.70 10.80 10.03
C VAL A 47 1.14 10.93 8.62
N ILE A 48 1.18 12.15 8.06
CA ILE A 48 0.84 12.42 6.67
C ILE A 48 2.10 12.90 5.94
N VAL A 49 2.32 12.31 4.79
CA VAL A 49 3.37 12.71 3.86
C VAL A 49 2.73 13.33 2.63
N GLN A 50 3.32 14.39 2.11
CA GLN A 50 2.97 14.95 0.81
C GLN A 50 4.25 15.42 0.10
N ASP A 51 4.38 15.08 -1.18
CA ASP A 51 5.52 15.46 -2.02
C ASP A 51 6.89 15.13 -1.37
N GLY A 52 6.96 13.96 -0.69
CA GLY A 52 8.16 13.47 -0.04
C GLY A 52 8.52 14.20 1.27
N GLN A 53 7.59 14.94 1.86
CA GLN A 53 7.78 15.64 3.15
C GLN A 53 6.70 15.23 4.14
N ILE A 54 7.06 15.10 5.41
CA ILE A 54 6.08 14.95 6.50
C ILE A 54 5.41 16.31 6.70
N VAL A 55 4.09 16.37 6.47
CA VAL A 55 3.29 17.60 6.58
C VAL A 55 2.35 17.60 7.78
N TYR A 56 2.17 16.46 8.41
CA TYR A 56 1.43 16.29 9.65
C TYR A 56 2.01 15.11 10.44
N GLU A 57 2.19 15.30 11.73
CA GLU A 57 2.71 14.26 12.62
C GLU A 57 2.20 14.50 14.04
N LYS A 58 1.29 13.65 14.52
CA LYS A 58 0.75 13.73 15.89
C LYS A 58 0.37 12.36 16.45
N ALA A 59 0.32 12.32 17.78
CA ALA A 59 -0.23 11.19 18.51
C ALA A 59 -1.20 11.67 19.59
N PHE A 60 -2.18 10.82 19.89
CA PHE A 60 -3.25 11.08 20.86
C PHE A 60 -3.42 9.87 21.76
N GLY A 61 -3.93 10.09 22.97
CA GLY A 61 -4.17 9.03 23.95
C GLY A 61 -2.90 8.53 24.62
N TYR A 62 -2.86 7.25 24.97
CA TYR A 62 -1.86 6.68 25.85
C TYR A 62 -1.01 5.59 25.20
N ALA A 63 0.29 5.64 25.46
CA ALA A 63 1.21 4.53 25.18
C ALA A 63 1.03 3.40 26.23
N ASN A 64 0.68 3.77 27.46
CA ASN A 64 0.35 2.83 28.53
C ASN A 64 -0.76 3.42 29.40
N ILE A 65 -1.86 2.66 29.59
CA ILE A 65 -3.04 3.12 30.31
C ILE A 65 -2.76 3.21 31.82
N ASP A 66 -2.08 2.24 32.38
CA ASP A 66 -1.88 2.13 33.83
C ASP A 66 -0.98 3.23 34.37
N SER A 67 0.09 3.52 33.64
CA SER A 67 1.00 4.64 33.98
C SER A 67 0.54 5.99 33.46
N GLN A 68 -0.53 6.03 32.65
CA GLN A 68 -1.02 7.21 31.93
C GLN A 68 0.08 7.89 31.06
N THR A 69 0.99 7.10 30.54
CA THR A 69 2.06 7.61 29.68
C THR A 69 1.47 8.07 28.34
N PRO A 70 1.59 9.34 27.96
CA PRO A 70 1.06 9.82 26.68
C PRO A 70 1.74 9.11 25.50
N LEU A 71 0.97 8.77 24.47
CA LEU A 71 1.51 8.26 23.22
C LEU A 71 2.24 9.38 22.45
N THR A 72 3.32 9.03 21.81
CA THR A 72 4.04 9.90 20.84
C THR A 72 4.26 9.17 19.53
N THR A 73 4.54 9.89 18.45
CA THR A 73 4.84 9.33 17.13
C THR A 73 6.16 8.57 17.09
N ASN A 74 6.99 8.70 18.13
CA ASN A 74 8.27 8.01 18.28
C ASN A 74 8.20 6.77 19.18
N HIS A 75 7.04 6.45 19.75
CA HIS A 75 6.88 5.16 20.42
C HIS A 75 6.86 4.00 19.41
N PHE A 76 7.60 2.94 19.74
CA PHE A 76 7.57 1.73 18.94
C PHE A 76 6.27 0.96 19.18
N MET A 77 5.70 0.47 18.11
CA MET A 77 4.59 -0.48 18.13
C MET A 77 4.86 -1.59 17.11
N ARG A 78 4.32 -2.78 17.35
CA ARG A 78 4.23 -3.75 16.26
C ARG A 78 3.40 -3.13 15.14
N ILE A 79 3.78 -3.44 13.89
CA ILE A 79 3.00 -3.01 12.74
C ILE A 79 2.32 -4.20 12.04
N ALA A 80 2.35 -5.36 12.67
CA ALA A 80 1.76 -6.59 12.17
C ALA A 80 2.10 -6.82 10.68
N SER A 81 1.12 -7.06 9.84
CA SER A 81 1.33 -7.51 8.45
C SER A 81 2.03 -6.50 7.53
N ILE A 82 2.13 -5.24 7.87
CA ILE A 82 2.99 -4.30 7.15
C ILE A 82 4.46 -4.81 7.14
N SER A 83 4.86 -5.61 8.14
CA SER A 83 6.19 -6.25 8.20
C SER A 83 6.52 -7.12 6.98
N LYS A 84 5.51 -7.64 6.28
CA LYS A 84 5.69 -8.44 5.07
C LYS A 84 6.42 -7.67 3.98
N SER A 85 6.17 -6.35 3.88
CA SER A 85 6.86 -5.50 2.92
C SER A 85 8.36 -5.42 3.18
N PHE A 86 8.81 -5.43 4.46
CA PHE A 86 10.23 -5.47 4.81
C PHE A 86 10.89 -6.79 4.38
N THR A 87 10.19 -7.90 4.54
CA THR A 87 10.64 -9.22 4.06
C THR A 87 10.78 -9.22 2.54
N ALA A 88 9.76 -8.75 1.82
CA ALA A 88 9.79 -8.65 0.36
C ALA A 88 10.88 -7.69 -0.13
N THR A 89 11.03 -6.51 0.48
CA THR A 89 12.09 -5.54 0.17
C THR A 89 13.49 -6.18 0.27
N SER A 90 13.72 -6.99 1.33
CA SER A 90 14.98 -7.69 1.53
C SER A 90 15.25 -8.75 0.46
N LEU A 91 14.24 -9.52 0.07
CA LEU A 91 14.35 -10.51 -1.01
C LEU A 91 14.56 -9.83 -2.36
N MET A 92 13.88 -8.71 -2.62
CA MET A 92 14.04 -7.93 -3.85
C MET A 92 15.44 -7.33 -4.00
N GLN A 93 16.18 -7.10 -2.92
CA GLN A 93 17.62 -6.78 -3.00
C GLN A 93 18.46 -7.92 -3.59
N LEU A 94 18.13 -9.17 -3.24
CA LEU A 94 18.81 -10.35 -3.79
C LEU A 94 18.41 -10.62 -5.24
N VAL A 95 17.14 -10.36 -5.59
CA VAL A 95 16.65 -10.40 -6.97
C VAL A 95 17.38 -9.38 -7.83
N ALA A 96 17.47 -8.13 -7.38
CA ALA A 96 18.17 -7.07 -8.10
C ALA A 96 19.66 -7.35 -8.30
N LYS A 97 20.29 -8.11 -7.40
CA LYS A 97 21.69 -8.57 -7.52
C LYS A 97 21.85 -9.82 -8.40
N GLY A 98 20.75 -10.40 -8.90
CA GLY A 98 20.77 -11.63 -9.68
C GLY A 98 21.15 -12.88 -8.88
N VAL A 99 21.04 -12.84 -7.55
CA VAL A 99 21.34 -14.00 -6.68
C VAL A 99 20.21 -15.01 -6.74
N ILE A 100 18.97 -14.54 -6.83
CA ILE A 100 17.75 -15.32 -7.00
C ILE A 100 16.84 -14.64 -8.02
N SER A 101 15.88 -15.40 -8.56
CA SER A 101 14.79 -14.90 -9.39
C SER A 101 13.44 -15.01 -8.65
N LEU A 102 12.51 -14.11 -8.96
CA LEU A 102 11.12 -14.24 -8.50
C LEU A 102 10.46 -15.52 -9.03
N ASP A 103 10.92 -16.05 -10.14
CA ASP A 103 10.37 -17.24 -10.79
C ASP A 103 11.16 -18.53 -10.46
N ASP A 104 12.12 -18.44 -9.54
CA ASP A 104 12.79 -19.63 -9.03
C ASP A 104 11.84 -20.50 -8.21
N ASP A 105 11.98 -21.81 -8.39
CA ASP A 105 11.32 -22.82 -7.58
C ASP A 105 11.83 -22.74 -6.13
N VAL A 106 10.93 -22.45 -5.20
CA VAL A 106 11.27 -22.28 -3.78
C VAL A 106 11.89 -23.53 -3.15
N SER A 107 11.63 -24.73 -3.70
CA SER A 107 12.28 -25.98 -3.26
C SER A 107 13.80 -25.92 -3.41
N ASN A 108 14.27 -25.31 -4.51
CA ASN A 108 15.69 -25.14 -4.78
C ASN A 108 16.31 -24.08 -3.85
N LEU A 109 15.54 -23.04 -3.51
CA LEU A 109 16.01 -21.95 -2.65
C LEU A 109 16.14 -22.39 -1.19
N ILE A 110 15.20 -23.19 -0.69
CA ILE A 110 15.16 -23.62 0.72
C ILE A 110 15.96 -24.91 0.98
N GLY A 111 16.05 -25.80 -0.01
CA GLY A 111 16.79 -27.05 0.07
C GLY A 111 15.99 -28.28 0.52
N PHE A 112 14.66 -28.21 0.51
CA PHE A 112 13.75 -29.34 0.63
C PHE A 112 12.54 -29.16 -0.29
N GLN A 113 11.85 -30.26 -0.62
CA GLN A 113 10.72 -30.22 -1.54
C GLN A 113 9.53 -29.47 -0.93
N VAL A 114 9.07 -28.43 -1.61
CA VAL A 114 7.86 -27.67 -1.29
C VAL A 114 6.95 -27.76 -2.50
N ARG A 115 5.90 -28.56 -2.40
CA ARG A 115 4.92 -28.81 -3.46
C ARG A 115 3.53 -28.93 -2.86
N ASN A 116 2.55 -28.41 -3.60
CA ASN A 116 1.17 -28.71 -3.30
C ASN A 116 0.91 -30.19 -3.60
N PRO A 117 0.51 -31.02 -2.61
CA PRO A 117 0.28 -32.45 -2.85
C PRO A 117 -0.82 -32.77 -3.87
N HIS A 118 -1.72 -31.81 -4.13
CA HIS A 118 -2.77 -31.95 -5.17
C HIS A 118 -2.27 -31.59 -6.57
N HIS A 119 -1.07 -30.96 -6.70
CA HIS A 119 -0.49 -30.45 -7.94
C HIS A 119 1.05 -30.57 -7.92
N LEU A 120 1.54 -31.79 -7.78
CA LEU A 120 2.97 -32.08 -7.61
C LEU A 120 3.86 -31.61 -8.76
N GLU A 121 3.30 -31.54 -9.96
CA GLU A 121 3.97 -31.12 -11.19
C GLU A 121 4.14 -29.59 -11.30
N VAL A 122 3.41 -28.81 -10.48
CA VAL A 122 3.46 -27.35 -10.54
C VAL A 122 4.48 -26.85 -9.51
N PRO A 123 5.57 -26.20 -9.94
CA PRO A 123 6.51 -25.58 -9.00
C PRO A 123 5.86 -24.38 -8.32
N ILE A 124 6.15 -24.21 -7.02
CA ILE A 124 5.84 -22.98 -6.30
C ILE A 124 7.02 -22.03 -6.47
N THR A 125 6.76 -20.82 -6.97
CA THR A 125 7.81 -19.83 -7.19
C THR A 125 7.85 -18.81 -6.03
N LEU A 126 8.98 -18.09 -5.90
CA LEU A 126 9.12 -17.01 -4.91
C LEU A 126 8.07 -15.92 -5.14
N ARG A 127 7.75 -15.59 -6.40
CA ARG A 127 6.68 -14.66 -6.76
C ARG A 127 5.35 -15.09 -6.18
N MET A 128 4.98 -16.35 -6.33
CA MET A 128 3.72 -16.88 -5.79
C MET A 128 3.66 -16.79 -4.26
N VAL A 129 4.78 -17.01 -3.57
CA VAL A 129 4.84 -16.87 -2.10
C VAL A 129 4.62 -15.42 -1.68
N LEU A 130 5.29 -14.45 -2.32
CA LEU A 130 5.21 -13.03 -1.99
C LEU A 130 3.88 -12.38 -2.41
N SER A 131 3.15 -12.98 -3.35
CA SER A 131 1.84 -12.51 -3.82
C SER A 131 0.65 -13.31 -3.28
N HIS A 132 0.88 -14.24 -2.34
CA HIS A 132 -0.16 -15.10 -1.76
C HIS A 132 -0.91 -16.00 -2.77
N THR A 133 -0.25 -16.33 -3.88
CA THR A 133 -0.80 -17.24 -4.91
C THR A 133 -0.19 -18.65 -4.89
N ALA A 134 0.60 -18.96 -3.87
CA ALA A 134 1.28 -20.26 -3.71
C ALA A 134 0.35 -21.42 -3.29
N SER A 135 -0.95 -21.19 -3.18
CA SER A 135 -1.94 -22.13 -2.63
C SER A 135 -1.71 -22.57 -1.18
N PHE A 136 -0.88 -21.84 -0.41
CA PHE A 136 -0.68 -22.11 0.99
C PHE A 136 -1.94 -21.84 1.81
N ARG A 137 -2.18 -22.71 2.79
CA ARG A 137 -3.20 -22.58 3.82
C ARG A 137 -2.52 -22.49 5.17
N ASP A 138 -2.79 -21.43 5.92
CA ASP A 138 -2.21 -21.25 7.25
C ASP A 138 -2.70 -22.35 8.21
N PRO A 139 -1.79 -23.09 8.88
CA PRO A 139 -2.13 -23.91 10.02
C PRO A 139 -2.38 -23.00 11.24
N GLU A 140 -2.95 -23.57 12.31
CA GLU A 140 -3.13 -22.86 13.58
C GLU A 140 -1.81 -22.27 14.10
N ASN A 141 -0.72 -23.03 14.00
CA ASN A 141 0.62 -22.56 14.31
C ASN A 141 1.48 -22.40 13.05
N TYR A 142 1.52 -21.20 12.49
CA TYR A 142 2.37 -20.87 11.36
C TYR A 142 3.76 -20.33 11.74
N SER A 143 4.17 -20.46 13.04
CA SER A 143 5.48 -20.01 13.52
C SER A 143 6.60 -21.06 13.35
N THR A 144 6.34 -22.14 12.61
CA THR A 144 7.30 -23.19 12.24
C THR A 144 7.11 -23.57 10.77
N LEU A 145 8.17 -24.09 10.14
CA LEU A 145 8.13 -24.64 8.78
C LEU A 145 7.81 -26.13 8.74
N ASP A 146 7.62 -26.77 9.88
CA ASP A 146 7.37 -28.22 9.97
C ASP A 146 6.19 -28.65 9.11
N HIS A 147 5.16 -27.81 9.05
CA HIS A 147 3.92 -28.08 8.30
C HIS A 147 4.08 -28.19 6.79
N ILE A 148 5.16 -27.60 6.22
CA ILE A 148 5.45 -27.64 4.77
C ILE A 148 6.70 -28.45 4.43
N ASN A 149 7.38 -28.99 5.44
CA ASN A 149 8.55 -29.84 5.23
C ASN A 149 8.16 -31.32 5.27
N PRO A 150 8.13 -32.02 4.13
CA PRO A 150 7.68 -33.42 4.07
C PRO A 150 8.62 -34.39 4.84
N ALA A 151 9.86 -34.00 5.09
CA ALA A 151 10.78 -34.80 5.91
C ALA A 151 10.40 -34.78 7.40
N VAL A 152 9.65 -33.77 7.85
CA VAL A 152 9.20 -33.62 9.24
C VAL A 152 7.75 -34.05 9.39
N ASN A 153 6.87 -33.54 8.54
CA ASN A 153 5.42 -33.76 8.66
C ASN A 153 4.90 -35.01 7.92
N GLY A 154 5.63 -35.50 6.91
CA GLY A 154 5.20 -36.63 6.08
C GLY A 154 4.08 -36.25 5.11
N ASP A 155 2.90 -35.91 5.63
CA ASP A 155 1.77 -35.41 4.84
C ASP A 155 1.54 -33.91 5.10
N CYS A 156 1.81 -33.10 4.09
CA CYS A 156 1.65 -31.64 4.13
C CYS A 156 0.32 -31.16 3.54
N SER A 157 -0.61 -32.04 3.16
CA SER A 157 -1.83 -31.68 2.42
C SER A 157 -2.71 -30.66 3.14
N ALA A 158 -2.77 -30.70 4.48
CA ALA A 158 -3.56 -29.78 5.30
C ALA A 158 -3.10 -28.31 5.20
N THR A 159 -1.86 -28.05 4.73
CA THR A 159 -1.29 -26.71 4.56
C THR A 159 -1.41 -26.18 3.13
N TYR A 160 -2.20 -26.82 2.31
CA TYR A 160 -2.47 -26.40 0.94
C TYR A 160 -3.97 -26.39 0.64
N TYR A 161 -4.36 -25.50 -0.23
CA TYR A 161 -5.65 -25.56 -0.92
C TYR A 161 -5.54 -26.48 -2.12
N ASP A 162 -6.67 -26.94 -2.63
CA ASP A 162 -6.75 -27.90 -3.74
C ASP A 162 -6.60 -27.28 -5.14
N TYR A 163 -6.45 -25.95 -5.24
CA TYR A 163 -6.15 -25.29 -6.52
C TYR A 163 -4.65 -25.25 -6.82
N ALA A 164 -4.31 -25.26 -8.10
CA ALA A 164 -2.93 -25.23 -8.54
C ALA A 164 -2.23 -23.92 -8.15
N PRO A 165 -0.97 -23.97 -7.66
CA PRO A 165 -0.18 -22.76 -7.40
C PRO A 165 -0.20 -21.80 -8.59
N GLY A 166 -0.41 -20.51 -8.32
CA GLY A 166 -0.55 -19.46 -9.33
C GLY A 166 -1.95 -19.25 -9.88
N THR A 167 -2.93 -20.12 -9.58
CA THR A 167 -4.30 -20.03 -10.13
C THR A 167 -5.34 -19.51 -9.16
N GLY A 168 -4.95 -19.22 -7.92
CA GLY A 168 -5.83 -18.70 -6.89
C GLY A 168 -5.06 -17.84 -5.89
N TYR A 169 -5.79 -17.08 -5.11
CA TYR A 169 -5.25 -16.22 -4.06
C TYR A 169 -5.74 -16.70 -2.69
N ASN A 170 -4.83 -16.81 -1.76
CA ASN A 170 -5.15 -16.95 -0.35
C ASN A 170 -4.03 -16.35 0.51
N TYR A 171 -4.37 -15.35 1.29
CA TYR A 171 -3.44 -14.68 2.19
C TYR A 171 -2.82 -15.68 3.17
N SER A 172 -1.50 -15.78 3.22
CA SER A 172 -0.79 -16.75 4.05
C SER A 172 0.33 -16.12 4.87
N ASN A 173 0.26 -16.26 6.19
CA ASN A 173 1.31 -15.88 7.12
C ASN A 173 2.46 -16.91 7.10
N LEU A 174 2.13 -18.18 6.96
CA LEU A 174 3.11 -19.25 6.79
C LEU A 174 4.01 -18.97 5.58
N GLY A 175 3.43 -18.55 4.44
CA GLY A 175 4.19 -18.22 3.23
C GLY A 175 5.24 -17.15 3.48
N LEU A 176 4.91 -16.11 4.23
CA LEU A 176 5.86 -15.04 4.53
C LEU A 176 6.90 -15.42 5.59
N ASN A 177 6.56 -16.27 6.55
CA ASN A 177 7.53 -16.85 7.46
C ASN A 177 8.51 -17.76 6.69
N PHE A 178 8.01 -18.51 5.72
CA PHE A 178 8.82 -19.32 4.80
C PHE A 178 9.73 -18.43 3.91
N ALA A 179 9.23 -17.32 3.38
CA ALA A 179 10.02 -16.34 2.63
C ALA A 179 11.20 -15.79 3.46
N GLY A 180 11.00 -15.55 4.75
CA GLY A 180 12.08 -15.17 5.67
C GLY A 180 13.15 -16.25 5.82
N ALA A 181 12.78 -17.53 5.84
CA ALA A 181 13.73 -18.64 5.87
C ALA A 181 14.49 -18.78 4.54
N ILE A 182 13.84 -18.54 3.41
CA ILE A 182 14.52 -18.45 2.10
C ILE A 182 15.56 -17.33 2.11
N LEU A 183 15.20 -16.13 2.64
CA LEU A 183 16.16 -15.03 2.77
C LEU A 183 17.43 -15.45 3.51
N GLU A 184 17.30 -16.14 4.65
CA GLU A 184 18.43 -16.66 5.41
C GLU A 184 19.25 -17.68 4.63
N LYS A 185 18.55 -18.64 4.00
CA LYS A 185 19.20 -19.72 3.28
C LYS A 185 20.06 -19.22 2.14
N VAL A 186 19.56 -18.23 1.41
CA VAL A 186 20.23 -17.68 0.23
C VAL A 186 21.30 -16.66 0.60
N SER A 187 21.04 -15.81 1.59
CA SER A 187 21.99 -14.77 2.00
C SER A 187 23.08 -15.25 2.94
N GLY A 188 22.86 -16.34 3.69
CA GLY A 188 23.73 -16.78 4.77
C GLY A 188 23.69 -15.89 6.02
N VAL A 189 22.75 -14.94 6.08
CA VAL A 189 22.58 -13.98 7.18
C VAL A 189 21.24 -14.21 7.87
N ARG A 190 21.23 -14.21 9.22
CA ARG A 190 20.00 -14.36 10.00
C ARG A 190 18.99 -13.28 9.64
N PHE A 191 17.71 -13.67 9.53
CA PHE A 191 16.63 -12.85 8.99
C PHE A 191 16.56 -11.45 9.62
N ASP A 192 16.50 -11.38 10.96
CA ASP A 192 16.41 -10.10 11.67
C ASP A 192 17.62 -9.19 11.42
N ARG A 193 18.82 -9.79 11.29
CA ARG A 193 20.06 -9.08 10.99
C ARG A 193 20.06 -8.56 9.56
N TYR A 194 19.67 -9.40 8.62
CA TYR A 194 19.62 -8.97 7.23
C TYR A 194 18.70 -7.74 7.05
N VAL A 195 17.48 -7.82 7.58
CA VAL A 195 16.52 -6.70 7.49
C VAL A 195 17.06 -5.45 8.18
N LYS A 196 17.67 -5.62 9.38
CA LYS A 196 18.25 -4.50 10.13
C LYS A 196 19.37 -3.83 9.36
N ASP A 197 20.33 -4.61 8.86
CA ASP A 197 21.56 -4.07 8.28
C ASP A 197 21.36 -3.57 6.85
N SER A 198 20.40 -4.14 6.10
CA SER A 198 20.22 -3.86 4.67
C SER A 198 19.03 -2.93 4.36
N VAL A 199 18.08 -2.76 5.29
CA VAL A 199 16.89 -1.92 5.08
C VAL A 199 16.77 -0.85 6.16
N ILE A 200 16.77 -1.26 7.44
CA ILE A 200 16.47 -0.37 8.58
C ILE A 200 17.60 0.64 8.79
N THR A 201 18.83 0.14 9.00
CA THR A 201 20.00 0.97 9.30
C THR A 201 20.35 1.96 8.18
N PRO A 202 20.36 1.55 6.88
CA PRO A 202 20.67 2.48 5.80
C PRO A 202 19.67 3.64 5.67
N LEU A 203 18.40 3.42 6.06
CA LEU A 203 17.38 4.48 6.11
C LEU A 203 17.44 5.32 7.39
N GLY A 204 18.31 5.00 8.34
CA GLY A 204 18.42 5.68 9.62
C GLY A 204 17.25 5.41 10.58
N LEU A 205 16.51 4.31 10.37
CA LEU A 205 15.32 3.98 11.17
C LEU A 205 15.70 3.33 12.50
N HIS A 206 14.90 3.60 13.51
CA HIS A 206 14.91 2.89 14.79
C HIS A 206 13.80 1.84 14.78
N ALA A 207 14.12 0.63 14.41
CA ALA A 207 13.18 -0.45 14.22
C ALA A 207 13.85 -1.82 14.34
N GLY A 208 13.07 -2.89 14.41
CA GLY A 208 13.61 -4.25 14.37
C GLY A 208 12.56 -5.34 14.55
N HIS A 209 12.96 -6.57 14.20
CA HIS A 209 12.19 -7.77 14.48
C HIS A 209 12.50 -8.35 15.85
N ASN A 210 13.76 -8.28 16.26
CA ASN A 210 14.22 -8.81 17.54
C ASN A 210 13.98 -7.80 18.66
N VAL A 211 13.06 -8.12 19.55
CA VAL A 211 12.67 -7.28 20.69
C VAL A 211 13.82 -7.10 21.68
N ASP A 212 14.69 -8.12 21.82
CA ASP A 212 15.83 -8.10 22.76
C ASP A 212 16.91 -7.07 22.37
N GLU A 213 16.81 -6.47 21.18
CA GLU A 213 17.72 -5.45 20.67
C GLU A 213 17.09 -4.04 20.58
N LEU A 214 15.86 -3.90 21.04
CA LEU A 214 15.15 -2.64 21.05
C LEU A 214 15.13 -2.01 22.44
N ASP A 215 15.08 -0.69 22.50
CA ASP A 215 14.84 0.04 23.73
C ASP A 215 13.35 -0.08 24.12
N MET A 216 13.06 -1.09 24.94
CA MET A 216 11.69 -1.41 25.37
C MET A 216 11.02 -0.28 26.16
N SER A 217 11.78 0.68 26.73
CA SER A 217 11.22 1.87 27.40
C SER A 217 10.49 2.79 26.44
N LYS A 218 10.74 2.64 25.14
CA LYS A 218 10.06 3.37 24.05
C LYS A 218 8.93 2.58 23.38
N CYS A 219 8.62 1.40 23.85
CA CYS A 219 7.51 0.61 23.32
C CYS A 219 6.17 1.05 23.96
N ALA A 220 5.17 1.25 23.13
CA ALA A 220 3.81 1.41 23.62
C ALA A 220 3.18 0.04 23.87
N SER A 221 2.49 -0.14 24.99
CA SER A 221 1.69 -1.35 25.27
C SER A 221 0.57 -1.49 24.24
N ILE A 222 0.22 -2.74 23.90
CA ILE A 222 -0.88 -3.06 23.00
C ILE A 222 -1.99 -3.70 23.81
N TYR A 223 -3.23 -3.32 23.56
CA TYR A 223 -4.37 -3.72 24.35
C TYR A 223 -5.44 -4.40 23.50
N ARG A 224 -6.07 -5.44 24.10
CA ARG A 224 -7.31 -6.02 23.61
C ARG A 224 -8.46 -5.63 24.51
N TYR A 225 -9.57 -5.24 23.91
CA TYR A 225 -10.81 -5.03 24.66
C TYR A 225 -11.52 -6.37 24.87
N ARG A 226 -11.71 -6.75 26.13
CA ARG A 226 -12.37 -7.99 26.54
C ARG A 226 -13.18 -7.75 27.80
N ASP A 227 -14.38 -8.29 27.85
CA ASP A 227 -15.25 -8.25 29.03
C ASP A 227 -15.43 -6.85 29.63
N GLY A 228 -15.53 -5.81 28.76
CA GLY A 228 -15.75 -4.43 29.16
C GLY A 228 -14.49 -3.65 29.57
N GLN A 229 -13.29 -4.19 29.40
CA GLN A 229 -12.03 -3.55 29.78
C GLN A 229 -10.89 -3.80 28.80
N TYR A 230 -9.88 -2.94 28.84
CA TYR A 230 -8.64 -3.15 28.12
C TYR A 230 -7.70 -4.07 28.93
N VAL A 231 -7.18 -5.09 28.25
CA VAL A 231 -6.18 -6.02 28.77
C VAL A 231 -4.92 -5.93 27.92
N GLU A 232 -3.77 -5.67 28.56
CA GLU A 232 -2.50 -5.64 27.86
C GLU A 232 -2.19 -6.99 27.22
N SER A 233 -1.72 -6.97 25.99
CA SER A 233 -1.38 -8.15 25.20
C SER A 233 0.10 -8.46 25.31
N ASP A 234 0.47 -9.72 25.37
CA ASP A 234 1.87 -10.17 25.27
C ASP A 234 2.35 -10.06 23.81
N ALA A 235 2.63 -8.83 23.38
CA ALA A 235 3.02 -8.53 22.01
C ALA A 235 4.54 -8.47 21.81
N TYR A 236 5.33 -8.47 22.88
CA TYR A 236 6.75 -8.18 22.88
C TYR A 236 7.59 -9.24 23.62
N GLY A 237 7.20 -10.50 23.54
CA GLY A 237 7.94 -11.59 24.18
C GLY A 237 9.39 -11.69 23.67
N SER A 238 10.35 -11.87 24.61
CA SER A 238 11.74 -12.12 24.28
C SER A 238 11.90 -13.41 23.47
N VAL A 239 12.78 -13.37 22.48
CA VAL A 239 13.13 -14.54 21.65
C VAL A 239 14.47 -15.16 22.03
N ALA A 240 15.19 -14.59 23.00
CA ALA A 240 16.54 -15.01 23.38
C ALA A 240 16.64 -16.51 23.69
N HIS A 241 15.66 -17.05 24.45
CA HIS A 241 15.59 -18.47 24.82
C HIS A 241 15.38 -19.46 23.64
N ARG A 242 14.99 -18.92 22.44
CA ARG A 242 14.77 -19.72 21.22
C ARG A 242 15.97 -19.68 20.27
N LEU A 243 17.02 -18.93 20.62
CA LEU A 243 18.21 -18.78 19.77
C LEU A 243 19.26 -19.84 19.98
N ASP A 244 19.24 -20.58 21.11
CA ASP A 244 20.20 -21.62 21.41
C ASP A 244 20.15 -22.78 20.39
N ASP A 245 18.94 -23.14 19.95
CA ASP A 245 18.70 -24.20 18.95
C ASP A 245 18.36 -23.62 17.55
N TYR A 246 18.84 -22.42 17.25
CA TYR A 246 18.51 -21.73 16.01
C TYR A 246 19.12 -22.40 14.78
N ILE A 247 18.28 -22.76 13.81
CA ILE A 247 18.71 -23.37 12.55
C ILE A 247 18.52 -22.34 11.42
N MET A 248 19.65 -21.87 10.86
CA MET A 248 19.65 -20.93 9.72
C MET A 248 18.90 -21.51 8.52
N GLY A 249 17.99 -20.70 7.95
CA GLY A 249 17.13 -21.14 6.86
C GLY A 249 15.95 -22.02 7.27
N TYR A 250 15.68 -22.13 8.58
CA TYR A 250 14.54 -22.88 9.12
C TYR A 250 13.84 -22.14 10.27
N SER A 251 14.60 -21.56 11.19
CA SER A 251 14.09 -20.92 12.41
C SER A 251 13.69 -19.45 12.24
N ALA A 252 13.78 -18.87 11.04
CA ALA A 252 13.38 -17.48 10.75
C ALA A 252 11.98 -17.10 11.28
N PRO A 253 10.96 -18.01 11.29
CA PRO A 253 9.64 -17.71 11.87
C PRO A 253 9.67 -17.22 13.33
N ILE A 254 10.75 -17.47 14.09
CA ILE A 254 10.95 -16.94 15.45
C ILE A 254 10.88 -15.40 15.46
N PHE A 255 11.40 -14.75 14.43
CA PHE A 255 11.40 -13.30 14.27
C PHE A 255 10.13 -12.78 13.60
N SER A 256 9.22 -13.67 13.22
CA SER A 256 7.95 -13.34 12.54
C SER A 256 8.15 -12.45 11.31
N PRO A 257 8.74 -12.98 10.20
CA PRO A 257 8.86 -12.28 8.93
C PRO A 257 7.51 -11.74 8.42
N THR A 258 6.42 -12.39 8.81
CA THR A 258 5.05 -12.03 8.47
C THR A 258 4.48 -10.86 9.25
N GLY A 259 5.03 -10.53 10.46
CA GLY A 259 4.35 -9.56 11.34
C GLY A 259 5.21 -9.00 12.47
N GLY A 260 6.54 -9.18 12.42
CA GLY A 260 7.41 -8.99 13.58
C GLY A 260 8.09 -7.64 13.72
N VAL A 261 7.98 -6.72 12.78
CA VAL A 261 8.61 -5.39 12.89
C VAL A 261 7.96 -4.57 14.02
N LYS A 262 8.81 -3.95 14.84
CA LYS A 262 8.47 -2.91 15.80
C LYS A 262 9.12 -1.63 15.30
N ILE A 263 8.32 -0.58 15.12
CA ILE A 263 8.73 0.68 14.53
C ILE A 263 7.79 1.79 15.00
N SER A 264 8.26 3.02 15.02
CA SER A 264 7.43 4.19 15.30
C SER A 264 6.62 4.61 14.07
N ALA A 265 5.55 5.38 14.27
CA ALA A 265 4.79 5.93 13.15
C ALA A 265 5.65 6.89 12.30
N HIS A 266 6.55 7.65 12.93
CA HIS A 266 7.52 8.51 12.25
C HIS A 266 8.44 7.71 11.32
N ASP A 267 9.08 6.68 11.85
CA ASP A 267 10.01 5.85 11.08
C ASP A 267 9.31 5.00 10.02
N LEU A 268 8.06 4.58 10.28
CA LEU A 268 7.25 3.88 9.27
C LEU A 268 6.89 4.81 8.09
N ALA A 269 6.60 6.09 8.37
CA ALA A 269 6.40 7.08 7.31
C ALA A 269 7.68 7.31 6.50
N THR A 270 8.84 7.29 7.15
CA THR A 270 10.16 7.35 6.47
C THR A 270 10.37 6.13 5.56
N TYR A 271 10.03 4.93 6.03
CA TYR A 271 10.05 3.72 5.20
C TYR A 271 9.06 3.81 4.03
N MET A 272 7.86 4.31 4.27
CA MET A 272 6.86 4.56 3.22
C MET A 272 7.39 5.51 2.13
N MET A 273 8.01 6.62 2.53
CA MET A 273 8.60 7.58 1.57
C MET A 273 9.66 6.94 0.68
N MET A 274 10.41 5.95 1.15
CA MET A 274 11.34 5.17 0.31
C MET A 274 10.57 4.42 -0.80
N HIS A 275 9.42 3.82 -0.49
CA HIS A 275 8.58 3.16 -1.50
C HIS A 275 7.88 4.16 -2.43
N MET A 276 7.39 5.29 -1.92
CA MET A 276 6.82 6.39 -2.70
C MET A 276 7.82 6.91 -3.74
N ASN A 277 9.10 6.93 -3.39
CA ASN A 277 10.19 7.35 -4.28
C ASN A 277 10.91 6.15 -4.94
N TYR A 278 10.16 5.09 -5.22
CA TYR A 278 10.61 3.92 -5.97
C TYR A 278 11.96 3.35 -5.50
N GLY A 279 12.05 3.09 -4.18
CA GLY A 279 13.17 2.36 -3.58
C GLY A 279 14.35 3.22 -3.14
N GLN A 280 14.22 4.55 -3.11
CA GLN A 280 15.27 5.47 -2.69
C GLN A 280 14.74 6.54 -1.75
N LEU A 281 15.53 6.94 -0.76
CA LEU A 281 15.25 8.09 0.10
C LEU A 281 16.55 8.82 0.47
N ASN A 282 16.56 10.15 0.42
CA ASN A 282 17.71 11.01 0.81
C ASN A 282 19.05 10.57 0.20
N GLY A 283 19.04 10.11 -1.06
CA GLY A 283 20.24 9.64 -1.76
C GLY A 283 20.62 8.18 -1.43
N VAL A 284 19.96 7.53 -0.48
CA VAL A 284 20.16 6.11 -0.14
C VAL A 284 19.20 5.25 -0.94
N ARG A 285 19.71 4.34 -1.76
CA ARG A 285 18.91 3.38 -2.52
C ARG A 285 18.88 2.05 -1.78
N ILE A 286 17.67 1.62 -1.45
CA ILE A 286 17.40 0.34 -0.76
C ILE A 286 17.15 -0.77 -1.77
N ILE A 287 16.30 -0.53 -2.76
CA ILE A 287 16.01 -1.44 -3.88
C ILE A 287 16.03 -0.67 -5.19
N SER A 288 16.16 -1.38 -6.31
CA SER A 288 16.08 -0.75 -7.63
C SER A 288 14.68 -0.19 -7.88
N GLU A 289 14.58 0.80 -8.76
CA GLU A 289 13.29 1.35 -9.19
C GLU A 289 12.40 0.26 -9.80
N GLU A 290 12.97 -0.62 -10.61
CA GLU A 290 12.30 -1.77 -11.19
C GLU A 290 11.74 -2.71 -10.12
N SER A 291 12.54 -3.05 -9.10
CA SER A 291 12.11 -3.88 -7.98
C SER A 291 10.96 -3.23 -7.20
N SER A 292 11.03 -1.92 -6.95
CA SER A 292 9.98 -1.20 -6.24
C SER A 292 8.68 -1.16 -7.04
N LYS A 293 8.74 -0.90 -8.34
CA LYS A 293 7.58 -0.94 -9.24
C LYS A 293 6.98 -2.36 -9.30
N THR A 294 7.84 -3.40 -9.38
CA THR A 294 7.38 -4.79 -9.36
C THR A 294 6.63 -5.14 -8.08
N MET A 295 7.09 -4.66 -6.92
CA MET A 295 6.39 -4.87 -5.65
C MET A 295 5.00 -4.24 -5.62
N GLN A 296 4.85 -3.06 -6.21
CA GLN A 296 3.61 -2.27 -6.22
C GLN A 296 2.63 -2.70 -7.33
N THR A 297 3.09 -3.46 -8.31
CA THR A 297 2.25 -3.93 -9.42
C THR A 297 1.49 -5.19 -8.99
N PRO A 298 0.15 -5.22 -9.11
CA PRO A 298 -0.62 -6.40 -8.79
C PRO A 298 -0.21 -7.62 -9.60
N VAL A 299 0.07 -8.72 -8.92
CA VAL A 299 0.27 -10.07 -9.48
C VAL A 299 -1.06 -10.81 -9.52
N TRP A 300 -1.91 -10.54 -8.54
CA TRP A 300 -3.25 -11.09 -8.44
C TRP A 300 -4.29 -9.97 -8.48
N ILE A 301 -5.28 -10.15 -9.35
CA ILE A 301 -6.44 -9.28 -9.47
C ILE A 301 -7.65 -10.20 -9.46
N LYS A 302 -8.48 -10.12 -8.43
CA LYS A 302 -9.75 -10.82 -8.38
C LYS A 302 -10.82 -9.93 -9.00
N LEU A 303 -11.35 -10.38 -10.14
CA LEU A 303 -12.51 -9.77 -10.76
C LEU A 303 -13.74 -10.57 -10.30
N THR A 304 -14.69 -9.93 -9.66
CA THR A 304 -16.07 -10.39 -9.58
C THR A 304 -16.89 -9.72 -10.66
N ASP A 305 -18.07 -10.25 -11.00
CA ASP A 305 -18.88 -9.77 -12.13
C ASP A 305 -19.24 -8.25 -12.05
N ASP A 306 -19.12 -7.64 -10.87
CA ASP A 306 -19.48 -6.24 -10.62
C ASP A 306 -18.38 -5.39 -9.95
N TYR A 307 -17.17 -5.97 -9.61
CA TYR A 307 -16.30 -5.28 -8.64
C TYR A 307 -14.88 -5.88 -8.56
N TYR A 308 -13.89 -5.01 -8.36
CA TYR A 308 -12.51 -5.43 -8.09
C TYR A 308 -12.39 -5.73 -6.58
N GLU A 309 -12.18 -6.98 -6.21
CA GLU A 309 -11.73 -7.36 -4.87
C GLU A 309 -10.23 -7.65 -4.93
N ASP A 310 -9.49 -7.29 -3.91
CA ASP A 310 -8.10 -7.66 -3.67
C ASP A 310 -7.17 -7.60 -4.89
N GLN A 311 -6.46 -6.51 -5.02
CA GLN A 311 -5.35 -6.40 -5.97
C GLN A 311 -4.04 -6.47 -5.16
N TYR A 312 -3.28 -7.55 -5.33
CA TYR A 312 -2.11 -7.80 -4.49
C TYR A 312 -0.84 -7.99 -5.34
N GLY A 313 0.18 -7.17 -5.05
CA GLY A 313 1.51 -7.25 -5.63
C GLY A 313 2.44 -8.15 -4.81
N LEU A 314 3.68 -7.73 -4.56
CA LEU A 314 4.62 -8.46 -3.71
C LEU A 314 4.65 -7.83 -2.31
N CYS A 315 3.80 -8.34 -1.41
CA CYS A 315 3.60 -7.84 -0.04
C CYS A 315 3.20 -6.36 0.04
N LEU A 316 2.63 -5.83 -1.02
CA LEU A 316 1.93 -4.57 -1.12
C LEU A 316 0.62 -4.82 -1.85
N MET A 317 -0.42 -4.10 -1.48
CA MET A 317 -1.75 -4.22 -2.08
C MET A 317 -2.21 -2.87 -2.61
N GLU A 318 -3.08 -2.88 -3.60
CA GLU A 318 -3.88 -1.72 -3.97
C GLU A 318 -5.14 -1.68 -3.11
N PHE A 319 -5.46 -0.51 -2.61
CA PHE A 319 -6.63 -0.27 -1.76
C PHE A 319 -7.83 0.08 -2.64
N VAL A 320 -8.56 -0.95 -3.07
CA VAL A 320 -9.77 -0.81 -3.86
C VAL A 320 -10.96 -0.48 -2.94
N ASP A 321 -11.75 0.52 -3.29
CA ASP A 321 -12.93 0.99 -2.53
C ASP A 321 -12.68 1.25 -1.03
N PHE A 322 -11.43 1.55 -0.67
CA PHE A 322 -11.01 1.75 0.71
C PHE A 322 -11.21 3.20 1.18
N LEU A 323 -11.01 4.17 0.29
CA LEU A 323 -11.30 5.56 0.55
C LEU A 323 -12.66 5.94 -0.03
N ASP A 324 -13.44 6.70 0.73
CA ASP A 324 -14.71 7.28 0.29
C ASP A 324 -14.48 8.44 -0.70
N ASP A 325 -13.61 8.22 -1.71
CA ASP A 325 -13.32 9.17 -2.76
C ASP A 325 -13.30 8.44 -4.11
N PRO A 326 -14.25 8.75 -5.03
CA PRO A 326 -14.34 8.10 -6.33
C PRO A 326 -13.07 8.17 -7.18
N HIS A 327 -12.21 9.17 -6.94
CA HIS A 327 -10.92 9.29 -7.63
C HIS A 327 -10.04 8.07 -7.37
N TYR A 328 -10.00 7.59 -6.11
CA TYR A 328 -9.19 6.45 -5.69
C TYR A 328 -9.90 5.10 -5.83
N ASN A 329 -11.14 5.11 -6.32
CA ASN A 329 -11.89 3.91 -6.67
C ASN A 329 -11.91 3.66 -8.19
N THR A 330 -10.93 4.25 -8.89
CA THR A 330 -10.75 4.12 -10.34
C THR A 330 -9.46 3.37 -10.64
N PRO A 331 -9.46 2.36 -11.54
CA PRO A 331 -8.26 1.64 -11.94
C PRO A 331 -7.12 2.57 -12.37
N GLY A 332 -5.93 2.35 -11.80
CA GLY A 332 -4.74 3.17 -12.02
C GLY A 332 -4.56 4.31 -11.02
N ASN A 333 -5.56 4.61 -10.18
CA ASN A 333 -5.47 5.61 -9.12
C ASN A 333 -5.52 5.00 -7.70
N TYR A 334 -5.67 3.68 -7.58
CA TYR A 334 -5.73 3.04 -6.27
C TYR A 334 -4.52 3.39 -5.42
N PRO A 335 -4.71 3.77 -4.15
CA PRO A 335 -3.59 3.87 -3.23
C PRO A 335 -2.93 2.51 -3.03
N VAL A 336 -1.64 2.51 -2.77
CA VAL A 336 -0.82 1.31 -2.56
C VAL A 336 -0.34 1.27 -1.11
N GLY A 337 -0.14 0.08 -0.56
CA GLY A 337 0.40 -0.07 0.79
C GLY A 337 0.08 -1.40 1.43
N HIS A 338 -0.13 -1.39 2.74
CA HIS A 338 -0.56 -2.57 3.50
C HIS A 338 -1.18 -2.17 4.84
N THR A 339 -2.10 -2.99 5.33
CA THR A 339 -2.65 -2.89 6.70
C THR A 339 -1.98 -3.88 7.64
N GLY A 340 -2.19 -3.71 8.94
CA GLY A 340 -1.73 -4.65 9.95
C GLY A 340 -2.75 -4.87 11.06
N ASP A 341 -2.91 -6.13 11.48
CA ASP A 341 -3.78 -6.56 12.57
C ASP A 341 -3.07 -7.60 13.42
N ALA A 342 -2.85 -7.32 14.67
CA ALA A 342 -2.34 -8.27 15.64
C ALA A 342 -2.49 -7.77 17.08
N TYR A 343 -2.77 -8.66 18.01
CA TYR A 343 -2.74 -8.39 19.45
C TYR A 343 -3.72 -7.31 19.96
N GLY A 344 -4.60 -6.77 19.13
CA GLY A 344 -5.48 -5.64 19.42
C GLY A 344 -4.98 -4.31 18.82
N LEU A 345 -3.87 -4.33 18.11
CA LEU A 345 -3.36 -3.23 17.31
C LEU A 345 -3.95 -3.28 15.90
N ARG A 346 -4.21 -2.10 15.33
CA ARG A 346 -4.44 -1.92 13.89
C ARG A 346 -3.48 -0.87 13.36
N SER A 347 -3.00 -1.09 12.15
CA SER A 347 -2.07 -0.17 11.48
C SER A 347 -2.33 -0.09 9.99
N ILE A 348 -1.98 1.05 9.39
CA ILE A 348 -1.97 1.26 7.94
C ILE A 348 -0.73 2.04 7.53
N MET A 349 -0.19 1.67 6.40
CA MET A 349 0.78 2.39 5.62
C MET A 349 0.25 2.42 4.19
N MET A 350 -0.16 3.60 3.71
CA MET A 350 -0.85 3.76 2.43
C MET A 350 -0.38 5.05 1.75
N TRP A 351 -0.21 5.01 0.44
CA TRP A 351 0.15 6.19 -0.35
C TRP A 351 -0.49 6.15 -1.74
N SER A 352 -0.69 7.34 -2.34
CA SER A 352 -1.08 7.49 -3.74
C SER A 352 0.17 7.71 -4.60
N PRO A 353 0.51 6.76 -5.50
CA PRO A 353 1.58 6.98 -6.46
C PRO A 353 1.27 8.10 -7.46
N ALA A 354 -0.01 8.35 -7.74
CA ALA A 354 -0.45 9.36 -8.69
C ALA A 354 -0.36 10.79 -8.12
N ASP A 355 -0.73 10.97 -6.84
CA ASP A 355 -0.90 12.29 -6.23
C ASP A 355 0.16 12.62 -5.16
N GLY A 356 1.11 11.70 -4.90
CA GLY A 356 2.28 11.95 -4.06
C GLY A 356 1.99 12.15 -2.56
N TRP A 357 0.81 11.75 -2.07
CA TRP A 357 0.51 11.74 -0.64
C TRP A 357 0.63 10.34 -0.03
N GLY A 358 0.86 10.30 1.28
CA GLY A 358 0.86 9.06 2.04
C GLY A 358 0.35 9.25 3.46
N ILE A 359 -0.24 8.20 4.03
CA ILE A 359 -0.80 8.15 5.38
C ILE A 359 -0.23 6.93 6.11
N VAL A 360 0.26 7.18 7.31
CA VAL A 360 0.54 6.15 8.32
C VAL A 360 -0.37 6.42 9.51
N ALA A 361 -1.07 5.39 9.97
CA ALA A 361 -1.80 5.46 11.23
C ALA A 361 -1.65 4.13 11.99
N ILE A 362 -1.45 4.21 13.31
CA ILE A 362 -1.32 3.05 14.19
C ILE A 362 -2.16 3.29 15.44
N THR A 363 -3.04 2.35 15.80
CA THR A 363 -3.72 2.35 17.11
C THR A 363 -3.28 1.16 17.93
N ASN A 364 -3.03 1.36 19.21
CA ASN A 364 -2.55 0.32 20.11
C ASN A 364 -3.64 -0.37 20.94
N GLY A 365 -4.89 -0.09 20.63
CA GLY A 365 -6.07 -0.72 21.27
C GLY A 365 -7.36 0.00 20.90
N TYR A 366 -8.43 -0.75 20.66
CA TYR A 366 -9.74 -0.22 20.25
C TYR A 366 -10.85 -1.23 20.57
N VAL A 367 -12.10 -0.76 20.58
CA VAL A 367 -13.29 -1.60 20.66
C VAL A 367 -13.68 -1.99 19.23
N PHE A 368 -13.78 -3.30 18.99
CA PHE A 368 -14.16 -3.83 17.69
C PHE A 368 -15.57 -3.38 17.28
N ASN A 369 -15.70 -2.87 16.05
CA ASN A 369 -16.96 -2.56 15.42
C ASN A 369 -17.15 -3.49 14.20
N PRO A 370 -18.20 -4.31 14.13
CA PRO A 370 -18.40 -5.23 13.00
C PRO A 370 -18.83 -4.52 11.70
N GLU A 371 -19.28 -3.27 11.76
CA GLU A 371 -19.77 -2.52 10.60
C GLU A 371 -18.64 -1.83 9.83
N GLN A 372 -17.58 -1.42 10.51
CA GLN A 372 -16.44 -0.74 9.88
C GLN A 372 -15.17 -0.96 10.68
N ASP A 373 -14.08 -1.21 9.98
CA ASP A 373 -12.76 -1.33 10.57
C ASP A 373 -12.22 0.03 11.05
N VAL A 374 -11.64 0.07 12.25
CA VAL A 374 -11.09 1.29 12.84
C VAL A 374 -9.99 1.92 11.97
N ILE A 375 -9.21 1.11 11.25
CA ILE A 375 -8.11 1.64 10.42
C ILE A 375 -8.63 2.24 9.13
N GLU A 376 -9.69 1.69 8.55
CA GLU A 376 -10.41 2.29 7.44
C GLU A 376 -11.06 3.61 7.86
N ALA A 377 -11.73 3.64 9.01
CA ALA A 377 -12.31 4.85 9.57
C ALA A 377 -11.24 5.94 9.80
N LEU A 378 -10.08 5.58 10.36
CA LEU A 378 -8.96 6.50 10.57
C LEU A 378 -8.40 7.02 9.24
N ALA A 379 -8.15 6.15 8.27
CA ALA A 379 -7.61 6.55 6.96
C ALA A 379 -8.55 7.53 6.24
N ASN A 380 -9.85 7.22 6.20
CA ASN A 380 -10.88 8.09 5.62
C ASN A 380 -10.99 9.42 6.35
N ALA A 381 -11.02 9.41 7.68
CA ALA A 381 -11.10 10.61 8.50
C ALA A 381 -9.88 11.53 8.28
N ILE A 382 -8.67 10.96 8.29
CA ILE A 382 -7.41 11.68 8.06
C ILE A 382 -7.40 12.24 6.63
N TYR A 383 -7.68 11.41 5.63
CA TYR A 383 -7.70 11.82 4.22
C TYR A 383 -8.68 12.98 3.99
N LYS A 384 -9.94 12.82 4.37
CA LYS A 384 -10.98 13.84 4.20
C LYS A 384 -10.66 15.14 4.95
N ALA A 385 -10.17 15.04 6.18
CA ALA A 385 -9.88 16.21 6.99
C ALA A 385 -8.67 17.00 6.49
N TYR A 386 -7.63 16.33 6.00
CA TYR A 386 -6.42 16.98 5.54
C TYR A 386 -6.54 17.46 4.08
N PHE A 387 -6.97 16.58 3.16
CA PHE A 387 -6.98 16.83 1.72
C PHE A 387 -8.35 17.28 1.18
N GLY A 388 -9.46 16.85 1.81
CA GLY A 388 -10.83 16.94 1.26
C GLY A 388 -11.43 18.34 1.10
N ILE A 389 -10.80 19.41 1.63
CA ILE A 389 -11.33 20.80 1.48
C ILE A 389 -10.56 21.61 0.41
N SER A 390 -9.42 21.13 -0.07
CA SER A 390 -8.68 21.85 -1.12
C SER A 390 -9.26 21.64 -2.53
N GLN A 391 -10.31 20.83 -2.69
CA GLN A 391 -10.89 20.48 -4.00
C GLN A 391 -12.27 21.04 -4.32
N SER A 392 -12.79 22.02 -3.58
CA SER A 392 -13.87 22.86 -4.10
C SER A 392 -13.33 23.96 -5.04
N CYS A 393 -12.51 23.57 -5.99
CA CYS A 393 -12.32 24.35 -7.19
C CYS A 393 -13.26 23.73 -8.22
N ASP A 394 -14.32 24.45 -8.60
CA ASP A 394 -15.25 24.14 -9.71
C ASP A 394 -14.46 24.02 -11.02
N LYS A 395 -13.69 22.93 -11.16
CA LYS A 395 -12.97 22.61 -12.39
C LYS A 395 -13.84 21.68 -13.18
N THR A 396 -14.62 22.23 -14.10
CA THR A 396 -15.35 21.46 -15.09
C THR A 396 -14.39 20.95 -16.17
N ALA A 397 -14.56 19.71 -16.55
CA ALA A 397 -13.84 19.18 -17.69
C ALA A 397 -14.25 19.94 -18.96
N GLN A 398 -13.28 20.21 -19.84
CA GLN A 398 -13.53 20.78 -21.15
C GLN A 398 -12.94 19.89 -22.23
N LEU A 399 -13.81 19.24 -23.01
CA LEU A 399 -13.43 18.53 -24.21
C LEU A 399 -13.38 19.49 -25.39
N THR A 400 -12.24 19.54 -26.08
CA THR A 400 -12.11 20.16 -27.40
C THR A 400 -11.60 19.12 -28.39
N TYR A 401 -11.96 19.25 -29.65
CA TYR A 401 -11.54 18.36 -30.70
C TYR A 401 -11.45 19.08 -32.03
N GLU A 402 -10.53 18.64 -32.89
CA GLU A 402 -10.34 19.21 -34.22
C GLU A 402 -9.96 18.10 -35.22
N PRO A 403 -10.51 18.13 -36.43
CA PRO A 403 -10.07 17.29 -37.51
C PRO A 403 -8.69 17.79 -38.00
N PHE A 404 -7.75 16.87 -38.20
CA PHE A 404 -6.43 17.17 -38.69
C PHE A 404 -6.00 16.12 -39.72
N THR A 405 -5.32 16.57 -40.78
CA THR A 405 -4.75 15.64 -41.77
C THR A 405 -3.23 15.70 -41.65
N GLY A 406 -2.66 14.66 -41.06
CA GLY A 406 -1.22 14.52 -40.89
C GLY A 406 -0.53 14.03 -42.16
N GLU A 407 0.63 14.59 -42.47
CA GLU A 407 1.50 14.05 -43.51
C GLU A 407 2.28 12.85 -42.95
N LEU A 408 2.34 11.77 -43.72
CA LEU A 408 3.12 10.59 -43.35
C LEU A 408 4.58 10.81 -43.74
N ARG A 409 5.51 10.54 -42.81
CA ARG A 409 6.94 10.61 -43.05
C ARG A 409 7.39 9.72 -44.23
N HIS A 410 6.68 8.62 -44.44
CA HIS A 410 6.83 7.70 -45.57
C HIS A 410 5.46 7.31 -46.08
N ALA A 411 5.33 7.17 -47.38
CA ALA A 411 4.09 6.67 -47.97
C ALA A 411 3.75 5.27 -47.43
N PHE A 412 2.53 5.14 -46.93
CA PHE A 412 2.01 3.87 -46.43
C PHE A 412 1.19 3.19 -47.55
N GLY A 413 1.64 2.01 -48.00
CA GLY A 413 0.97 1.26 -49.03
C GLY A 413 0.54 -0.14 -48.55
N ILE A 414 -0.71 -0.50 -48.86
CA ILE A 414 -1.22 -1.87 -48.87
C ILE A 414 -1.54 -2.26 -50.30
N SER A 415 -1.74 -3.53 -50.58
CA SER A 415 -1.93 -4.07 -51.93
C SER A 415 -2.97 -3.35 -52.79
N THR A 416 -3.88 -2.60 -52.20
CA THR A 416 -4.99 -1.93 -52.86
C THR A 416 -4.98 -0.39 -52.73
N ASN A 417 -4.08 0.17 -51.93
CA ASN A 417 -4.07 1.63 -51.68
C ASN A 417 -2.72 2.10 -51.15
N THR A 418 -2.27 3.30 -51.61
CA THR A 418 -1.09 3.99 -51.11
C THR A 418 -1.47 5.40 -50.70
N ARG A 419 -1.08 5.84 -49.50
CA ARG A 419 -1.37 7.17 -49.00
C ARG A 419 -0.12 7.86 -48.47
N THR A 420 -0.08 9.17 -48.60
CA THR A 420 0.96 10.07 -48.06
C THR A 420 0.43 10.89 -46.89
N THR A 421 -0.87 10.87 -46.66
CA THR A 421 -1.53 11.58 -45.56
C THR A 421 -2.43 10.64 -44.78
N THR A 422 -2.73 10.96 -43.55
CA THR A 422 -3.69 10.25 -42.72
C THR A 422 -4.66 11.25 -42.08
N PRO A 423 -5.99 11.09 -42.29
CA PRO A 423 -6.97 11.84 -41.55
C PRO A 423 -7.02 11.35 -40.11
N ILE A 424 -7.02 12.26 -39.15
CA ILE A 424 -7.14 12.01 -37.71
C ILE A 424 -8.08 13.02 -37.10
N VAL A 425 -8.60 12.73 -35.91
CA VAL A 425 -9.26 13.71 -35.06
C VAL A 425 -8.44 13.81 -33.77
N LEU A 426 -7.88 14.97 -33.51
CA LEU A 426 -7.19 15.26 -32.27
C LEU A 426 -8.19 15.67 -31.20
N THR A 427 -8.08 15.11 -30.02
CA THR A 427 -8.90 15.49 -28.87
C THR A 427 -8.01 16.03 -27.77
N ARG A 428 -8.53 16.99 -27.01
CA ARG A 428 -7.90 17.53 -25.82
C ARG A 428 -8.96 17.68 -24.74
N ILE A 429 -8.68 17.10 -23.58
CA ILE A 429 -9.48 17.29 -22.37
C ILE A 429 -8.65 18.12 -21.40
N THR A 430 -9.21 19.21 -20.89
CA THR A 430 -8.62 20.02 -19.84
C THR A 430 -9.47 19.93 -18.58
N LEU A 431 -8.83 19.77 -17.43
CA LEU A 431 -9.47 19.78 -16.11
C LEU A 431 -8.61 20.64 -15.19
N GLY A 432 -8.97 21.90 -15.02
CA GLY A 432 -8.12 22.88 -14.36
C GLY A 432 -6.78 23.06 -15.10
N ASP A 433 -5.67 22.80 -14.42
CA ASP A 433 -4.31 22.94 -14.98
C ASP A 433 -3.81 21.66 -15.66
N GLN A 434 -4.56 20.56 -15.53
CA GLN A 434 -4.21 19.28 -16.17
C GLN A 434 -4.77 19.22 -17.59
N MET A 435 -4.03 18.57 -18.48
CA MET A 435 -4.38 18.44 -19.89
C MET A 435 -4.00 17.07 -20.43
N GLY A 436 -4.99 16.39 -21.01
CA GLY A 436 -4.80 15.12 -21.72
C GLY A 436 -5.07 15.27 -23.21
N TYR A 437 -4.36 14.50 -24.02
CA TYR A 437 -4.54 14.45 -25.48
C TYR A 437 -4.91 13.04 -25.91
N GLY A 438 -5.77 12.96 -26.94
CA GLY A 438 -6.13 11.73 -27.61
C GLY A 438 -6.13 11.89 -29.12
N GLU A 439 -6.01 10.80 -29.83
CA GLU A 439 -6.02 10.75 -31.28
C GLU A 439 -6.95 9.63 -31.76
N ALA A 440 -7.86 9.95 -32.67
CA ALA A 440 -8.60 8.96 -33.46
C ALA A 440 -7.98 8.88 -34.85
N ALA A 441 -7.17 7.84 -35.10
CA ALA A 441 -6.62 7.57 -36.43
C ALA A 441 -7.69 6.88 -37.30
N LEU A 442 -7.85 7.37 -38.54
CA LEU A 442 -8.89 6.93 -39.46
C LEU A 442 -8.28 6.22 -40.68
N PRO A 443 -7.91 4.95 -40.53
CA PRO A 443 -7.38 4.18 -41.67
C PRO A 443 -8.49 3.89 -42.70
N PRO A 444 -8.15 3.82 -44.02
CA PRO A 444 -9.14 3.78 -45.10
C PRO A 444 -9.99 2.49 -45.17
N TYR A 445 -9.64 1.50 -44.36
CA TYR A 445 -10.41 0.25 -44.25
C TYR A 445 -11.46 0.30 -43.14
N LEU A 446 -11.49 1.34 -42.33
CA LEU A 446 -12.60 1.63 -41.41
C LEU A 446 -13.62 2.53 -42.12
N LYS A 447 -14.88 2.35 -41.79
CA LYS A 447 -15.97 3.17 -42.37
C LYS A 447 -16.10 4.53 -41.65
N GLU A 448 -15.30 4.76 -40.62
CA GLU A 448 -15.29 5.99 -39.85
C GLU A 448 -14.61 7.11 -40.65
N THR A 449 -15.18 8.31 -40.56
CA THR A 449 -14.64 9.52 -41.16
C THR A 449 -14.41 10.59 -40.09
N GLN A 450 -13.66 11.64 -40.43
CA GLN A 450 -13.50 12.78 -39.51
C GLN A 450 -14.85 13.37 -39.10
N GLU A 451 -15.80 13.44 -40.05
CA GLU A 451 -17.15 13.95 -39.80
C GLU A 451 -17.91 13.04 -38.83
N SER A 452 -17.83 11.71 -38.98
CA SER A 452 -18.53 10.76 -38.09
C SER A 452 -17.97 10.84 -36.67
N VAL A 453 -16.63 10.89 -36.50
CA VAL A 453 -15.98 11.02 -35.21
C VAL A 453 -16.30 12.37 -34.58
N CYS A 454 -16.21 13.47 -35.30
CA CYS A 454 -16.57 14.79 -34.80
C CYS A 454 -18.04 14.88 -34.41
N ALA A 455 -18.94 14.23 -35.15
CA ALA A 455 -20.36 14.16 -34.79
C ALA A 455 -20.60 13.43 -33.47
N PHE A 456 -19.90 12.31 -33.25
CA PHE A 456 -19.92 11.58 -31.98
C PHE A 456 -19.37 12.44 -30.83
N LEU A 457 -18.20 13.07 -31.01
CA LEU A 457 -17.57 13.90 -29.99
C LEU A 457 -18.45 15.13 -29.64
N LYS A 458 -19.16 15.66 -30.60
CA LYS A 458 -20.15 16.74 -30.38
C LYS A 458 -21.30 16.30 -29.46
N LEU A 459 -21.73 15.04 -29.54
CA LEU A 459 -22.76 14.49 -28.66
C LEU A 459 -22.17 14.16 -27.27
N ALA A 460 -20.94 13.73 -27.20
CA ALA A 460 -20.27 13.41 -25.95
C ALA A 460 -19.79 14.64 -25.16
N GLN A 461 -19.47 15.74 -25.86
CA GLN A 461 -18.92 16.97 -25.28
C GLN A 461 -19.76 17.56 -24.12
N PRO A 462 -21.11 17.69 -24.22
CA PRO A 462 -21.90 18.20 -23.09
C PRO A 462 -21.82 17.29 -21.85
N VAL A 463 -21.78 15.98 -22.07
CA VAL A 463 -21.68 15.00 -20.97
C VAL A 463 -20.31 15.12 -20.29
N ILE A 464 -19.23 15.13 -21.07
CA ILE A 464 -17.86 15.28 -20.56
C ILE A 464 -17.69 16.64 -19.87
N ASN A 465 -18.20 17.72 -20.48
CA ASN A 465 -18.10 19.06 -19.90
C ASN A 465 -19.00 19.24 -18.65
N SER A 466 -19.93 18.33 -18.38
CA SER A 466 -20.69 18.31 -17.13
C SER A 466 -20.00 17.55 -16.02
N CYS A 467 -18.94 16.77 -16.34
CA CYS A 467 -18.14 16.09 -15.33
C CYS A 467 -17.37 17.14 -14.51
N GLN A 468 -17.61 17.12 -13.23
CA GLN A 468 -16.85 17.86 -12.24
C GLN A 468 -15.92 16.87 -11.56
N ARG A 469 -14.74 17.32 -11.17
CA ARG A 469 -13.92 16.56 -10.24
C ARG A 469 -14.66 16.61 -8.90
N GLY A 470 -15.26 15.47 -8.50
CA GLY A 470 -15.93 15.29 -7.20
C GLY A 470 -14.95 15.26 -6.06
#